data_c5b576a72c4d94197e3bcfa5449cf508
#
_entry.id   c5b576a72c4d94197e3bcfa5449cf508
#
_cell.length_a   1.000
_cell.length_b   1.000
_cell.length_c   1.000
_cell.angle_alpha   90.00
_cell.angle_beta   90.00
_cell.angle_gamma   90.00
#
_symmetry.space_group_name_H-M   'P 1'
#
loop_
_entity.id
_entity.type
_entity.pdbx_description
1 polymer ?
#
loop_
_entity_poly.entity_id
_entity_poly.type
_entity_poly.pdbx_seq_one_letter_code
_entity_poly.pdbx_strand_id
1 'polypeptide(L)'
;MNLLDTVAVASRSFSKNQGLVSALKAKYTKVIFNETGATLQGQDLVDFLSSADKAIIGIEQISEEVLEQLPKLKVISKYGVGINNLDIDSLRSKGINLGFTPGVNKQSVAELALTLTLLSLRKIHRNHTEITEGIWSQEKGAELCGKTVGLLGFGNIGQKFASFLKPFDCKIIFFDEKIFSNQELLIIKEDVDLQSKAIQQDELAAVLHQADILSIHLPLLPETKNIISAQELSLLKPSVSIINTARGGIVNEPSLHTFLLNNPNAFAAFDVYAEEPALENQLFELPNFFGTSHRSSLTDEGIRAMGLAAIAGLDDNKILT
;
A
#
# COMPACT_ATOMS: atom_id res chain seq x y z
N MET A 1 6.73 31.12 3.07
CA MET A 1 5.38 30.87 2.57
C MET A 1 5.06 31.92 1.54
N ASN A 2 4.99 31.55 0.28
CA ASN A 2 4.66 32.52 -0.78
C ASN A 2 3.14 32.41 -1.06
N LEU A 3 2.34 33.26 -0.42
CA LEU A 3 0.87 33.31 -0.55
C LEU A 3 0.41 33.61 -2.00
N LEU A 4 1.35 33.97 -2.89
CA LEU A 4 1.09 34.31 -4.29
C LEU A 4 1.14 33.08 -5.22
N ASP A 5 1.69 31.94 -4.76
CA ASP A 5 1.78 30.74 -5.56
C ASP A 5 0.39 30.19 -5.94
N THR A 6 0.22 29.80 -7.18
CA THR A 6 -0.97 29.09 -7.65
C THR A 6 -0.81 27.61 -7.38
N VAL A 7 -1.74 27.02 -6.64
CA VAL A 7 -1.77 25.58 -6.32
C VAL A 7 -2.84 24.90 -7.17
N ALA A 8 -2.46 23.88 -7.94
CA ALA A 8 -3.41 23.03 -8.67
C ALA A 8 -3.56 21.66 -7.97
N VAL A 9 -4.79 21.22 -7.76
CA VAL A 9 -5.11 19.94 -7.17
C VAL A 9 -5.66 19.02 -8.26
N ALA A 10 -4.82 18.18 -8.84
CA ALA A 10 -5.22 17.26 -9.89
C ALA A 10 -6.04 16.09 -9.35
N SER A 11 -5.79 15.66 -8.12
CA SER A 11 -6.52 14.57 -7.49
C SER A 11 -8.01 14.86 -7.32
N ARG A 12 -8.84 14.09 -8.03
CA ARG A 12 -10.31 14.17 -7.97
C ARG A 12 -10.86 13.87 -6.56
N SER A 13 -10.25 12.91 -5.84
CA SER A 13 -10.71 12.51 -4.51
C SER A 13 -10.38 13.57 -3.45
N PHE A 14 -9.21 14.22 -3.55
CA PHE A 14 -8.89 15.39 -2.73
C PHE A 14 -9.88 16.52 -3.00
N SER A 15 -10.12 16.85 -4.28
CA SER A 15 -11.00 17.96 -4.71
C SER A 15 -12.46 17.80 -4.25
N LYS A 16 -12.91 16.56 -4.03
CA LYS A 16 -14.25 16.26 -3.50
C LYS A 16 -14.33 16.32 -1.96
N ASN A 17 -13.21 16.30 -1.25
CA ASN A 17 -13.19 16.29 0.22
C ASN A 17 -13.26 17.72 0.76
N GLN A 18 -14.44 18.13 1.26
CA GLN A 18 -14.68 19.49 1.73
C GLN A 18 -13.75 19.92 2.87
N GLY A 19 -13.37 18.99 3.77
CA GLY A 19 -12.43 19.28 4.86
C GLY A 19 -11.03 19.61 4.34
N LEU A 20 -10.54 18.87 3.34
CA LEU A 20 -9.24 19.11 2.72
C LEU A 20 -9.25 20.38 1.85
N VAL A 21 -10.34 20.60 1.11
CA VAL A 21 -10.54 21.83 0.31
C VAL A 21 -10.50 23.06 1.22
N SER A 22 -11.22 23.03 2.35
CA SER A 22 -11.23 24.13 3.31
C SER A 22 -9.84 24.36 3.94
N ALA A 23 -9.15 23.29 4.33
CA ALA A 23 -7.82 23.37 4.90
C ALA A 23 -6.80 23.96 3.91
N LEU A 24 -6.87 23.58 2.63
CA LEU A 24 -5.99 24.14 1.60
C LEU A 24 -6.30 25.60 1.30
N LYS A 25 -7.58 25.98 1.17
CA LYS A 25 -8.02 27.37 0.95
C LYS A 25 -7.67 28.31 2.11
N ALA A 26 -7.58 27.79 3.33
CA ALA A 26 -7.12 28.57 4.49
C ALA A 26 -5.61 28.92 4.40
N LYS A 27 -4.84 28.14 3.62
CA LYS A 27 -3.38 28.29 3.49
C LYS A 27 -2.95 29.00 2.20
N TYR A 28 -3.73 28.85 1.11
CA TYR A 28 -3.43 29.42 -0.20
C TYR A 28 -4.62 30.15 -0.77
N THR A 29 -4.39 31.34 -1.33
CA THR A 29 -5.46 32.20 -1.89
C THR A 29 -5.80 31.84 -3.33
N LYS A 30 -4.86 31.23 -4.07
CA LYS A 30 -5.04 30.83 -5.47
C LYS A 30 -4.98 29.31 -5.57
N VAL A 31 -6.14 28.66 -5.59
CA VAL A 31 -6.24 27.19 -5.67
C VAL A 31 -7.19 26.82 -6.80
N ILE A 32 -6.74 25.91 -7.66
CA ILE A 32 -7.51 25.32 -8.76
C ILE A 32 -7.77 23.86 -8.40
N PHE A 33 -9.03 23.44 -8.44
CA PHE A 33 -9.43 22.07 -8.13
C PHE A 33 -9.88 21.32 -9.38
N ASN A 34 -9.57 20.03 -9.45
CA ASN A 34 -10.13 19.16 -10.47
C ASN A 34 -11.62 18.88 -10.17
N GLU A 35 -12.50 19.60 -10.83
CA GLU A 35 -13.94 19.48 -10.71
C GLU A 35 -14.56 18.50 -11.71
N THR A 36 -13.76 17.95 -12.66
CA THR A 36 -14.27 17.03 -13.70
C THR A 36 -14.72 15.69 -13.12
N GLY A 37 -14.19 15.30 -11.97
CA GLY A 37 -14.43 13.99 -11.35
C GLY A 37 -13.68 12.83 -12.02
N ALA A 38 -12.94 13.09 -13.11
CA ALA A 38 -12.09 12.13 -13.80
C ALA A 38 -10.63 12.19 -13.32
N THR A 39 -9.87 11.13 -13.53
CA THR A 39 -8.40 11.16 -13.41
C THR A 39 -7.84 11.84 -14.66
N LEU A 40 -7.14 12.96 -14.47
CA LEU A 40 -6.52 13.70 -15.57
C LEU A 40 -5.30 12.96 -16.11
N GLN A 41 -5.12 12.93 -17.43
CA GLN A 41 -4.02 12.22 -18.09
C GLN A 41 -3.53 12.99 -19.32
N GLY A 42 -2.28 12.76 -19.71
CA GLY A 42 -1.71 13.35 -20.93
C GLY A 42 -1.92 14.85 -21.04
N GLN A 43 -2.46 15.33 -22.15
CA GLN A 43 -2.64 16.75 -22.42
C GLN A 43 -3.62 17.43 -21.45
N ASP A 44 -4.69 16.75 -21.05
CA ASP A 44 -5.65 17.30 -20.07
C ASP A 44 -4.98 17.62 -18.72
N LEU A 45 -4.03 16.76 -18.30
CA LEU A 45 -3.25 16.99 -17.08
C LEU A 45 -2.28 18.18 -17.26
N VAL A 46 -1.61 18.27 -18.42
CA VAL A 46 -0.72 19.39 -18.76
C VAL A 46 -1.48 20.72 -18.76
N ASP A 47 -2.61 20.78 -19.46
CA ASP A 47 -3.43 21.99 -19.55
C ASP A 47 -3.92 22.44 -18.18
N PHE A 48 -4.35 21.48 -17.34
CA PHE A 48 -4.79 21.74 -15.97
C PHE A 48 -3.67 22.29 -15.08
N LEU A 49 -2.45 21.78 -15.21
CA LEU A 49 -1.29 22.18 -14.40
C LEU A 49 -0.52 23.40 -14.96
N SER A 50 -0.79 23.83 -16.18
CA SER A 50 0.00 24.81 -16.94
C SER A 50 0.22 26.16 -16.25
N SER A 51 -0.75 26.59 -15.44
CA SER A 51 -0.69 27.87 -14.70
C SER A 51 -0.15 27.72 -13.26
N ALA A 52 0.06 26.49 -12.78
CA ALA A 52 0.39 26.22 -11.38
C ALA A 52 1.90 26.38 -11.08
N ASP A 53 2.20 26.93 -9.90
CA ASP A 53 3.53 26.92 -9.31
C ASP A 53 3.75 25.63 -8.49
N LYS A 54 2.67 25.10 -7.89
CA LYS A 54 2.68 23.91 -7.04
C LYS A 54 1.48 23.02 -7.38
N ALA A 55 1.66 21.70 -7.27
CA ALA A 55 0.59 20.75 -7.56
C ALA A 55 0.40 19.73 -6.45
N ILE A 56 -0.85 19.35 -6.15
CA ILE A 56 -1.18 18.14 -5.39
C ILE A 56 -1.61 17.06 -6.36
N ILE A 57 -0.86 15.94 -6.38
CA ILE A 57 -1.04 14.82 -7.30
C ILE A 57 -1.43 13.57 -6.52
N GLY A 58 -2.47 12.88 -6.97
CA GLY A 58 -2.91 11.58 -6.46
C GLY A 58 -2.31 10.43 -7.29
N ILE A 59 -3.13 9.89 -8.19
CA ILE A 59 -2.77 8.75 -9.05
C ILE A 59 -2.40 9.17 -10.48
N GLU A 60 -2.45 10.46 -10.78
CA GLU A 60 -2.12 11.02 -12.08
C GLU A 60 -0.66 10.70 -12.44
N GLN A 61 -0.41 10.30 -13.69
CA GLN A 61 0.92 9.95 -14.17
C GLN A 61 1.72 11.20 -14.52
N ILE A 62 2.85 11.36 -13.85
CA ILE A 62 3.78 12.49 -14.08
C ILE A 62 5.03 11.92 -14.76
N SER A 63 5.01 11.87 -16.07
CA SER A 63 6.14 11.46 -16.91
C SER A 63 7.03 12.65 -17.28
N GLU A 64 8.18 12.37 -17.91
CA GLU A 64 9.07 13.38 -18.44
C GLU A 64 8.36 14.31 -19.43
N GLU A 65 7.56 13.75 -20.36
CA GLU A 65 6.84 14.51 -21.39
C GLU A 65 5.80 15.46 -20.78
N VAL A 66 5.19 15.10 -19.65
CA VAL A 66 4.29 15.99 -18.90
C VAL A 66 5.08 17.12 -18.27
N LEU A 67 6.21 16.83 -17.64
CA LEU A 67 7.04 17.80 -16.94
C LEU A 67 7.71 18.79 -17.89
N GLU A 68 8.05 18.39 -19.11
CA GLU A 68 8.61 19.29 -20.15
C GLU A 68 7.69 20.43 -20.49
N GLN A 69 6.39 20.23 -20.42
CA GLN A 69 5.37 21.21 -20.75
C GLN A 69 4.96 22.10 -19.56
N LEU A 70 5.56 21.89 -18.38
CA LEU A 70 5.20 22.57 -17.13
C LEU A 70 6.35 23.43 -16.56
N PRO A 71 6.86 24.44 -17.30
CA PRO A 71 8.06 25.18 -16.90
C PRO A 71 7.86 26.06 -15.64
N LYS A 72 6.62 26.29 -15.21
CA LYS A 72 6.31 27.06 -13.99
C LYS A 72 6.26 26.20 -12.74
N LEU A 73 6.10 24.88 -12.88
CA LEU A 73 5.90 23.98 -11.78
C LEU A 73 7.19 23.80 -10.97
N LYS A 74 7.13 24.10 -9.67
CA LYS A 74 8.28 24.08 -8.75
C LYS A 74 8.16 22.97 -7.72
N VAL A 75 6.94 22.58 -7.37
CA VAL A 75 6.65 21.61 -6.31
C VAL A 75 5.54 20.68 -6.74
N ILE A 76 5.76 19.39 -6.58
CA ILE A 76 4.72 18.37 -6.57
C ILE A 76 4.58 17.86 -5.16
N SER A 77 3.36 17.87 -4.61
CA SER A 77 3.06 17.25 -3.33
C SER A 77 2.17 16.03 -3.52
N LYS A 78 2.59 14.91 -2.96
CA LYS A 78 1.92 13.61 -3.12
C LYS A 78 0.76 13.45 -2.16
N TYR A 79 -0.43 13.28 -2.70
CA TYR A 79 -1.61 12.81 -1.97
C TYR A 79 -1.66 11.29 -2.05
N GLY A 80 -1.14 10.64 -1.02
CA GLY A 80 -0.92 9.19 -0.96
C GLY A 80 0.52 8.84 -0.60
N VAL A 81 0.83 7.54 -0.53
CA VAL A 81 2.15 7.03 -0.09
C VAL A 81 2.89 6.22 -1.17
N GLY A 82 2.30 6.05 -2.35
CA GLY A 82 2.97 5.44 -3.50
C GLY A 82 3.46 6.50 -4.45
N ILE A 83 4.70 6.43 -4.91
CA ILE A 83 5.31 7.38 -5.85
C ILE A 83 5.61 6.76 -7.22
N ASN A 84 5.11 5.57 -7.49
CA ASN A 84 5.34 4.85 -8.75
C ASN A 84 4.78 5.56 -9.99
N ASN A 85 3.86 6.50 -9.80
CA ASN A 85 3.28 7.34 -10.84
C ASN A 85 4.06 8.64 -11.10
N LEU A 86 5.23 8.82 -10.46
CA LEU A 86 6.08 10.00 -10.62
C LEU A 86 7.42 9.58 -11.23
N ASP A 87 7.84 10.26 -12.27
CA ASP A 87 9.19 10.16 -12.81
C ASP A 87 10.16 10.96 -11.93
N ILE A 88 10.78 10.27 -10.98
CA ILE A 88 11.65 10.88 -9.96
C ILE A 88 12.91 11.49 -10.59
N ASP A 89 13.48 10.84 -11.61
CA ASP A 89 14.70 11.32 -12.25
C ASP A 89 14.42 12.59 -13.06
N SER A 90 13.28 12.67 -13.71
CA SER A 90 12.83 13.88 -14.42
C SER A 90 12.49 15.01 -13.44
N LEU A 91 11.86 14.73 -12.28
CA LEU A 91 11.66 15.74 -11.24
C LEU A 91 12.99 16.33 -10.77
N ARG A 92 13.98 15.45 -10.50
CA ARG A 92 15.31 15.84 -10.07
C ARG A 92 16.03 16.70 -11.10
N SER A 93 16.06 16.26 -12.36
CA SER A 93 16.75 16.97 -13.46
C SER A 93 16.18 18.35 -13.73
N LYS A 94 14.87 18.53 -13.52
CA LYS A 94 14.16 19.82 -13.70
C LYS A 94 14.14 20.68 -12.42
N GLY A 95 14.72 20.20 -11.31
CA GLY A 95 14.75 20.94 -10.04
C GLY A 95 13.37 21.09 -9.38
N ILE A 96 12.43 20.19 -9.67
CA ILE A 96 11.10 20.19 -9.08
C ILE A 96 11.15 19.44 -7.74
N ASN A 97 10.75 20.12 -6.68
CA ASN A 97 10.74 19.54 -5.35
C ASN A 97 9.57 18.58 -5.16
N LEU A 98 9.77 17.53 -4.37
CA LEU A 98 8.72 16.60 -3.97
C LEU A 98 8.37 16.75 -2.49
N GLY A 99 7.10 17.07 -2.20
CA GLY A 99 6.48 16.94 -0.91
C GLY A 99 5.92 15.53 -0.75
N PHE A 100 6.53 14.72 0.12
CA PHE A 100 6.15 13.33 0.31
C PHE A 100 6.38 12.91 1.75
N THR A 101 5.34 12.34 2.36
CA THR A 101 5.41 11.83 3.74
C THR A 101 5.06 10.34 3.76
N PRO A 102 6.07 9.46 3.83
CA PRO A 102 5.83 8.02 3.87
C PRO A 102 5.13 7.60 5.16
N GLY A 103 4.30 6.57 5.08
CA GLY A 103 3.69 5.92 6.24
C GLY A 103 2.54 6.67 6.90
N VAL A 104 2.04 7.78 6.35
CA VAL A 104 0.90 8.53 6.93
C VAL A 104 -0.40 7.72 7.00
N ASN A 105 -0.53 6.70 6.14
CA ASN A 105 -1.67 5.78 6.09
C ASN A 105 -1.39 4.43 6.77
N LYS A 106 -0.24 4.27 7.45
CA LYS A 106 0.20 2.97 7.99
C LYS A 106 -0.82 2.31 8.91
N GLN A 107 -1.59 3.11 9.66
CA GLN A 107 -2.63 2.61 10.55
C GLN A 107 -3.73 1.90 9.74
N SER A 108 -4.32 2.58 8.77
CA SER A 108 -5.43 2.05 7.95
C SER A 108 -5.02 0.79 7.19
N VAL A 109 -3.82 0.79 6.58
CA VAL A 109 -3.32 -0.37 5.81
C VAL A 109 -3.05 -1.56 6.72
N ALA A 110 -2.43 -1.34 7.88
CA ALA A 110 -2.15 -2.40 8.84
C ALA A 110 -3.43 -3.01 9.45
N GLU A 111 -4.47 -2.18 9.67
CA GLU A 111 -5.78 -2.67 10.12
C GLU A 111 -6.45 -3.56 9.07
N LEU A 112 -6.40 -3.18 7.79
CA LEU A 112 -6.92 -4.06 6.74
C LEU A 112 -6.11 -5.35 6.64
N ALA A 113 -4.78 -5.30 6.74
CA ALA A 113 -3.94 -6.50 6.72
C ALA A 113 -4.30 -7.46 7.88
N LEU A 114 -4.55 -6.94 9.09
CA LEU A 114 -5.02 -7.73 10.22
C LEU A 114 -6.42 -8.31 9.98
N THR A 115 -7.33 -7.51 9.44
CA THR A 115 -8.69 -7.94 9.08
C THR A 115 -8.65 -9.10 8.09
N LEU A 116 -7.87 -8.97 7.01
CA LEU A 116 -7.70 -10.03 6.01
C LEU A 116 -7.03 -11.28 6.59
N THR A 117 -6.09 -11.11 7.52
CA THR A 117 -5.45 -12.22 8.25
C THR A 117 -6.48 -13.01 9.06
N LEU A 118 -7.30 -12.33 9.85
CA LEU A 118 -8.34 -12.99 10.67
C LEU A 118 -9.44 -13.61 9.79
N LEU A 119 -9.84 -12.91 8.72
CA LEU A 119 -10.81 -13.40 7.75
C LEU A 119 -10.34 -14.72 7.12
N SER A 120 -9.07 -14.78 6.69
CA SER A 120 -8.49 -15.97 6.07
C SER A 120 -8.46 -17.16 7.01
N LEU A 121 -7.92 -16.97 8.23
CA LEU A 121 -7.82 -18.03 9.24
C LEU A 121 -9.17 -18.57 9.69
N ARG A 122 -10.18 -17.70 9.78
CA ARG A 122 -11.53 -18.09 10.22
C ARG A 122 -12.44 -18.48 9.05
N LYS A 123 -11.96 -18.44 7.79
CA LYS A 123 -12.72 -18.79 6.57
C LYS A 123 -14.06 -18.04 6.46
N ILE A 124 -14.11 -16.80 6.96
CA ILE A 124 -15.36 -16.04 7.15
C ILE A 124 -16.07 -15.81 5.82
N HIS A 125 -15.34 -15.43 4.76
CA HIS A 125 -15.93 -15.14 3.46
C HIS A 125 -16.60 -16.39 2.84
N ARG A 126 -15.90 -17.55 2.88
CA ARG A 126 -16.42 -18.81 2.38
C ARG A 126 -17.71 -19.21 3.12
N ASN A 127 -17.68 -19.14 4.45
CA ASN A 127 -18.85 -19.45 5.25
C ASN A 127 -20.02 -18.50 4.95
N HIS A 128 -19.75 -17.21 4.71
CA HIS A 128 -20.78 -16.26 4.28
C HIS A 128 -21.39 -16.65 2.93
N THR A 129 -20.56 -16.98 1.93
CA THR A 129 -21.01 -17.44 0.62
C THR A 129 -21.88 -18.70 0.74
N GLU A 130 -21.42 -19.71 1.47
CA GLU A 130 -22.15 -20.95 1.72
C GLU A 130 -23.55 -20.69 2.33
N ILE A 131 -23.66 -19.81 3.34
CA ILE A 131 -24.94 -19.43 3.95
C ILE A 131 -25.86 -18.75 2.91
N THR A 132 -25.33 -17.87 2.06
CA THR A 132 -26.16 -17.21 1.03
C THR A 132 -26.65 -18.19 -0.05
N GLU A 133 -25.96 -19.30 -0.24
CA GLU A 133 -26.34 -20.41 -1.12
C GLU A 133 -27.21 -21.45 -0.42
N GLY A 134 -27.59 -21.22 0.84
CA GLY A 134 -28.45 -22.14 1.62
C GLY A 134 -27.70 -23.32 2.26
N ILE A 135 -26.38 -23.28 2.31
CA ILE A 135 -25.52 -24.30 2.89
C ILE A 135 -25.14 -23.90 4.33
N TRP A 136 -25.55 -24.69 5.30
CA TRP A 136 -25.16 -24.51 6.71
C TRP A 136 -23.92 -25.35 7.04
N SER A 137 -22.73 -24.79 6.71
CA SER A 137 -21.44 -25.43 6.98
C SER A 137 -20.83 -24.93 8.30
N GLN A 138 -20.16 -25.83 9.02
CA GLN A 138 -19.41 -25.54 10.24
C GLN A 138 -17.95 -25.96 10.09
N GLU A 139 -17.32 -25.52 8.99
CA GLU A 139 -15.91 -25.81 8.73
C GLU A 139 -15.01 -25.16 9.79
N LYS A 140 -14.02 -25.92 10.29
CA LYS A 140 -13.09 -25.41 11.31
C LYS A 140 -12.11 -24.41 10.69
N GLY A 141 -12.00 -23.26 11.35
CA GLY A 141 -10.91 -22.31 11.12
C GLY A 141 -9.74 -22.53 12.06
N ALA A 142 -8.81 -21.59 12.05
CA ALA A 142 -7.64 -21.56 12.92
C ALA A 142 -7.60 -20.26 13.74
N GLU A 143 -6.90 -20.28 14.87
CA GLU A 143 -6.59 -19.09 15.65
C GLU A 143 -5.30 -18.44 15.15
N LEU A 144 -5.19 -17.14 15.32
CA LEU A 144 -3.96 -16.38 15.03
C LEU A 144 -2.93 -16.55 16.17
N CYS A 145 -3.41 -16.81 17.38
CA CYS A 145 -2.58 -16.96 18.57
C CYS A 145 -1.48 -18.02 18.38
N GLY A 146 -0.24 -17.66 18.72
CA GLY A 146 0.92 -18.55 18.66
C GLY A 146 1.44 -18.88 17.26
N LYS A 147 0.86 -18.31 16.20
CA LYS A 147 1.31 -18.57 14.81
C LYS A 147 2.59 -17.84 14.47
N THR A 148 3.31 -18.36 13.49
CA THR A 148 4.44 -17.67 12.88
C THR A 148 3.94 -16.78 11.74
N VAL A 149 4.14 -15.47 11.89
CA VAL A 149 3.82 -14.46 10.87
C VAL A 149 5.11 -14.03 10.19
N GLY A 150 5.22 -14.32 8.90
CA GLY A 150 6.30 -13.87 8.01
C GLY A 150 5.95 -12.54 7.38
N LEU A 151 6.81 -11.54 7.51
CA LEU A 151 6.64 -10.23 6.89
C LEU A 151 7.66 -10.05 5.79
N LEU A 152 7.21 -9.69 4.60
CA LEU A 152 8.07 -9.22 3.52
C LEU A 152 8.03 -7.70 3.49
N GLY A 153 9.12 -7.08 3.92
CA GLY A 153 9.22 -5.65 4.19
C GLY A 153 8.90 -5.30 5.65
N PHE A 154 9.86 -4.65 6.33
CA PHE A 154 9.73 -4.22 7.73
C PHE A 154 9.83 -2.70 7.85
N GLY A 155 9.22 -2.00 6.88
CA GLY A 155 9.06 -0.55 6.87
C GLY A 155 7.88 -0.07 7.74
N ASN A 156 7.38 1.15 7.47
CA ASN A 156 6.31 1.78 8.25
C ASN A 156 5.06 0.91 8.47
N ILE A 157 4.59 0.23 7.42
CA ILE A 157 3.38 -0.61 7.46
C ILE A 157 3.68 -1.94 8.14
N GLY A 158 4.78 -2.61 7.74
CA GLY A 158 5.17 -3.90 8.33
C GLY A 158 5.39 -3.82 9.84
N GLN A 159 6.06 -2.76 10.32
CA GLN A 159 6.24 -2.49 11.75
C GLN A 159 4.91 -2.24 12.45
N LYS A 160 4.02 -1.44 11.82
CA LYS A 160 2.70 -1.15 12.38
C LYS A 160 1.83 -2.41 12.46
N PHE A 161 1.82 -3.23 11.41
CA PHE A 161 1.13 -4.51 11.40
C PHE A 161 1.68 -5.45 12.48
N ALA A 162 3.02 -5.54 12.61
CA ALA A 162 3.65 -6.33 13.66
C ALA A 162 3.20 -5.90 15.06
N SER A 163 3.02 -4.59 15.32
CA SER A 163 2.52 -4.10 16.60
C SER A 163 1.11 -4.61 16.95
N PHE A 164 0.26 -4.82 15.95
CA PHE A 164 -1.09 -5.38 16.16
C PHE A 164 -1.09 -6.88 16.48
N LEU A 165 0.00 -7.57 16.18
CA LEU A 165 0.12 -9.02 16.45
C LEU A 165 0.51 -9.32 17.89
N LYS A 166 0.93 -8.33 18.68
CA LYS A 166 1.35 -8.50 20.07
C LYS A 166 0.32 -9.23 20.95
N PRO A 167 -0.99 -8.85 20.94
CA PRO A 167 -1.99 -9.52 21.77
C PRO A 167 -2.24 -10.99 21.40
N PHE A 168 -1.82 -11.41 20.21
CA PHE A 168 -2.00 -12.77 19.71
C PHE A 168 -0.80 -13.68 19.99
N ASP A 169 0.22 -13.18 20.68
CA ASP A 169 1.42 -13.97 21.02
C ASP A 169 2.10 -14.62 19.80
N CYS A 170 2.07 -13.97 18.65
CA CYS A 170 2.66 -14.45 17.41
C CYS A 170 4.20 -14.43 17.46
N LYS A 171 4.83 -15.43 16.83
CA LYS A 171 6.23 -15.33 16.43
C LYS A 171 6.30 -14.50 15.15
N ILE A 172 7.06 -13.42 15.15
CA ILE A 172 7.24 -12.55 13.97
C ILE A 172 8.61 -12.78 13.39
N ILE A 173 8.68 -13.15 12.12
CA ILE A 173 9.91 -13.24 11.34
C ILE A 173 9.76 -12.33 10.12
N PHE A 174 10.83 -11.69 9.68
CA PHE A 174 10.74 -10.80 8.53
C PHE A 174 11.98 -10.85 7.64
N PHE A 175 11.77 -10.55 6.38
CA PHE A 175 12.81 -10.28 5.39
C PHE A 175 12.67 -8.86 4.88
N ASP A 176 13.78 -8.13 4.82
CA ASP A 176 13.88 -6.78 4.28
C ASP A 176 15.26 -6.63 3.66
N GLU A 177 15.38 -5.88 2.56
CA GLU A 177 16.68 -5.57 1.96
C GLU A 177 17.57 -4.78 2.92
N LYS A 178 16.96 -3.90 3.71
CA LYS A 178 17.66 -3.19 4.78
C LYS A 178 18.02 -4.17 5.89
N ILE A 179 19.31 -4.29 6.17
CA ILE A 179 19.82 -4.98 7.36
C ILE A 179 19.71 -4.03 8.55
N PHE A 180 18.90 -4.38 9.51
CA PHE A 180 18.72 -3.60 10.73
C PHE A 180 19.78 -3.95 11.76
N SER A 181 20.47 -2.95 12.30
CA SER A 181 21.33 -3.13 13.45
C SER A 181 20.52 -3.54 14.70
N ASN A 182 21.16 -4.19 15.66
CA ASN A 182 20.51 -4.53 16.93
C ASN A 182 19.95 -3.29 17.64
N GLN A 183 20.61 -2.14 17.52
CA GLN A 183 20.14 -0.90 18.14
C GLN A 183 18.89 -0.36 17.44
N GLU A 184 18.84 -0.37 16.10
CA GLU A 184 17.63 0.00 15.34
C GLU A 184 16.46 -0.91 15.67
N LEU A 185 16.70 -2.23 15.74
CA LEU A 185 15.66 -3.19 16.13
C LEU A 185 15.16 -2.96 17.55
N LEU A 186 16.03 -2.57 18.49
CA LEU A 186 15.60 -2.22 19.86
C LEU A 186 14.72 -0.98 19.86
N ILE A 187 15.10 0.08 19.17
CA ILE A 187 14.31 1.31 19.03
C ILE A 187 12.94 1.00 18.40
N ILE A 188 12.92 0.27 17.29
CA ILE A 188 11.68 -0.13 16.63
C ILE A 188 10.79 -0.96 17.58
N LYS A 189 11.38 -1.90 18.33
CA LYS A 189 10.65 -2.74 19.27
C LYS A 189 10.07 -1.92 20.43
N GLU A 190 10.74 -0.89 20.89
CA GLU A 190 10.24 0.04 21.88
C GLU A 190 9.12 0.91 21.32
N ASP A 191 9.31 1.53 20.15
CA ASP A 191 8.35 2.42 19.49
C ASP A 191 7.02 1.72 19.14
N VAL A 192 7.09 0.45 18.71
CA VAL A 192 5.91 -0.34 18.33
C VAL A 192 5.55 -1.41 19.38
N ASP A 193 6.21 -1.38 20.55
CA ASP A 193 5.98 -2.29 21.70
C ASP A 193 6.04 -3.78 21.33
N LEU A 194 7.00 -4.19 20.51
CA LEU A 194 7.14 -5.55 19.98
C LEU A 194 7.85 -6.56 20.92
N GLN A 195 8.36 -6.12 22.08
CA GLN A 195 8.97 -6.98 23.10
C GLN A 195 9.80 -8.16 22.52
N SER A 196 10.90 -7.92 21.85
CA SER A 196 11.87 -8.93 21.37
C SER A 196 11.36 -10.03 20.39
N LYS A 197 10.12 -10.03 19.95
CA LYS A 197 9.53 -11.14 19.16
C LYS A 197 9.74 -11.04 17.63
N ALA A 198 10.23 -9.91 17.09
CA ALA A 198 10.52 -9.78 15.65
C ALA A 198 11.98 -10.17 15.37
N ILE A 199 12.18 -11.11 14.46
CA ILE A 199 13.50 -11.66 14.08
C ILE A 199 13.68 -11.46 12.58
N GLN A 200 14.74 -10.71 12.20
CA GLN A 200 15.14 -10.60 10.80
C GLN A 200 15.77 -11.92 10.33
N GLN A 201 15.41 -12.34 9.12
CA GLN A 201 16.02 -13.47 8.43
C GLN A 201 16.92 -12.93 7.31
N ASP A 202 18.05 -13.58 7.10
CA ASP A 202 19.03 -13.20 6.07
C ASP A 202 18.54 -13.57 4.66
N GLU A 203 17.67 -14.59 4.57
CA GLU A 203 17.15 -15.11 3.31
C GLU A 203 15.63 -15.13 3.28
N LEU A 204 15.07 -14.76 2.13
CA LEU A 204 13.63 -14.84 1.87
C LEU A 204 13.07 -16.25 2.15
N ALA A 205 13.78 -17.29 1.68
CA ALA A 205 13.38 -18.68 1.86
C ALA A 205 13.18 -19.07 3.33
N ALA A 206 13.98 -18.51 4.23
CA ALA A 206 13.85 -18.78 5.68
C ALA A 206 12.54 -18.25 6.26
N VAL A 207 12.00 -17.14 5.71
CA VAL A 207 10.66 -16.63 6.07
C VAL A 207 9.58 -17.53 5.48
N LEU A 208 9.69 -17.88 4.20
CA LEU A 208 8.67 -18.64 3.47
C LEU A 208 8.43 -20.01 4.11
N HIS A 209 9.49 -20.75 4.44
CA HIS A 209 9.37 -22.08 5.08
C HIS A 209 8.68 -22.09 6.43
N GLN A 210 8.84 -21.00 7.21
CA GLN A 210 8.34 -20.96 8.58
C GLN A 210 6.94 -20.36 8.69
N ALA A 211 6.53 -19.50 7.74
CA ALA A 211 5.31 -18.72 7.83
C ALA A 211 4.04 -19.58 7.84
N ASP A 212 3.17 -19.33 8.81
CA ASP A 212 1.75 -19.73 8.78
C ASP A 212 0.92 -18.65 8.08
N ILE A 213 1.32 -17.38 8.25
CA ILE A 213 0.80 -16.21 7.57
C ILE A 213 1.96 -15.49 6.91
N LEU A 214 1.85 -15.18 5.62
CA LEU A 214 2.79 -14.34 4.87
C LEU A 214 2.12 -13.02 4.56
N SER A 215 2.60 -11.91 5.13
CA SER A 215 2.06 -10.57 4.85
C SER A 215 3.08 -9.71 4.14
N ILE A 216 2.65 -9.10 3.03
CA ILE A 216 3.52 -8.38 2.09
C ILE A 216 3.38 -6.88 2.31
N HIS A 217 4.53 -6.20 2.54
CA HIS A 217 4.64 -4.77 2.80
C HIS A 217 5.81 -4.13 2.02
N LEU A 218 6.18 -4.75 0.89
CA LEU A 218 7.24 -4.29 0.00
C LEU A 218 6.71 -3.21 -0.97
N PRO A 219 7.53 -2.27 -1.44
CA PRO A 219 7.23 -1.48 -2.63
C PRO A 219 7.33 -2.36 -3.89
N LEU A 220 6.66 -1.95 -4.97
CA LEU A 220 6.87 -2.55 -6.29
C LEU A 220 8.06 -1.84 -6.96
N LEU A 221 9.15 -2.58 -7.11
CA LEU A 221 10.39 -2.18 -7.76
C LEU A 221 10.77 -3.26 -8.79
N PRO A 222 11.73 -3.03 -9.71
CA PRO A 222 12.21 -4.07 -10.60
C PRO A 222 12.62 -5.35 -9.86
N GLU A 223 13.28 -5.22 -8.69
CA GLU A 223 13.80 -6.31 -7.87
C GLU A 223 12.71 -7.04 -7.08
N THR A 224 11.60 -6.38 -6.78
CA THR A 224 10.47 -6.96 -6.03
C THR A 224 9.33 -7.43 -6.92
N LYS A 225 9.39 -7.13 -8.22
CA LYS A 225 8.40 -7.61 -9.19
C LYS A 225 8.47 -9.13 -9.32
N ASN A 226 7.35 -9.80 -9.07
CA ASN A 226 7.24 -11.27 -9.06
C ASN A 226 8.25 -11.96 -8.12
N ILE A 227 8.69 -11.28 -7.06
CA ILE A 227 9.59 -11.88 -6.06
C ILE A 227 8.96 -13.11 -5.38
N ILE A 228 7.64 -13.22 -5.40
CA ILE A 228 6.90 -14.42 -5.02
C ILE A 228 6.31 -15.03 -6.30
N SER A 229 7.03 -15.99 -6.84
CA SER A 229 6.69 -16.75 -8.04
C SER A 229 6.46 -18.22 -7.71
N ALA A 230 6.37 -19.09 -8.70
CA ALA A 230 6.14 -20.52 -8.51
C ALA A 230 7.18 -21.18 -7.60
N GLN A 231 8.46 -20.77 -7.69
CA GLN A 231 9.55 -21.28 -6.87
C GLN A 231 9.32 -20.91 -5.40
N GLU A 232 9.07 -19.65 -5.10
CA GLU A 232 8.86 -19.14 -3.73
C GLU A 232 7.57 -19.70 -3.13
N LEU A 233 6.49 -19.79 -3.91
CA LEU A 233 5.24 -20.40 -3.48
C LEU A 233 5.43 -21.87 -3.10
N SER A 234 6.32 -22.61 -3.78
CA SER A 234 6.62 -24.01 -3.45
C SER A 234 7.30 -24.22 -2.10
N LEU A 235 7.89 -23.16 -1.53
CA LEU A 235 8.53 -23.17 -0.20
C LEU A 235 7.54 -22.94 0.94
N LEU A 236 6.33 -22.48 0.61
CA LEU A 236 5.31 -22.17 1.61
C LEU A 236 4.63 -23.43 2.14
N LYS A 237 4.08 -23.34 3.34
CA LYS A 237 3.24 -24.39 3.92
C LYS A 237 1.97 -24.58 3.09
N PRO A 238 1.47 -25.82 2.90
CA PRO A 238 0.24 -26.07 2.14
C PRO A 238 -1.04 -25.46 2.74
N SER A 239 -0.93 -24.88 3.95
CA SER A 239 -2.04 -24.23 4.68
C SER A 239 -1.74 -22.75 4.99
N VAL A 240 -0.80 -22.14 4.28
CA VAL A 240 -0.41 -20.74 4.50
C VAL A 240 -1.54 -19.79 4.14
N SER A 241 -1.64 -18.67 4.87
CA SER A 241 -2.43 -17.50 4.47
C SER A 241 -1.52 -16.42 3.90
N ILE A 242 -1.75 -16.00 2.66
CA ILE A 242 -0.95 -14.96 1.96
C ILE A 242 -1.77 -13.67 1.93
N ILE A 243 -1.24 -12.59 2.50
CA ILE A 243 -1.90 -11.29 2.59
C ILE A 243 -1.11 -10.25 1.81
N ASN A 244 -1.75 -9.60 0.83
CA ASN A 244 -1.11 -8.53 0.05
C ASN A 244 -1.96 -7.26 0.07
N THR A 245 -1.53 -6.30 0.88
CA THR A 245 -2.06 -4.91 0.93
C THR A 245 -1.01 -3.90 0.48
N ALA A 246 0.05 -4.37 -0.22
CA ALA A 246 1.18 -3.55 -0.65
C ALA A 246 1.03 -3.06 -2.09
N ARG A 247 1.36 -3.92 -3.07
CA ARG A 247 1.23 -3.63 -4.51
C ARG A 247 0.93 -4.92 -5.28
N GLY A 248 0.14 -4.78 -6.36
CA GLY A 248 0.05 -5.83 -7.38
C GLY A 248 1.39 -6.05 -8.08
N GLY A 249 1.57 -7.22 -8.68
CA GLY A 249 2.80 -7.59 -9.36
C GLY A 249 3.98 -7.98 -8.46
N ILE A 250 3.85 -7.91 -7.13
CA ILE A 250 4.86 -8.47 -6.19
C ILE A 250 4.72 -9.99 -6.14
N VAL A 251 3.49 -10.47 -6.11
CA VAL A 251 3.18 -11.90 -6.26
C VAL A 251 2.81 -12.15 -7.72
N ASN A 252 3.37 -13.19 -8.32
CA ASN A 252 2.98 -13.63 -9.65
C ASN A 252 1.58 -14.28 -9.58
N GLU A 253 0.55 -13.58 -10.06
CA GLU A 253 -0.84 -14.01 -9.92
C GLU A 253 -1.16 -15.33 -10.63
N PRO A 254 -0.67 -15.64 -11.86
CA PRO A 254 -0.82 -16.95 -12.47
C PRO A 254 -0.21 -18.10 -11.66
N SER A 255 0.96 -17.88 -11.06
CA SER A 255 1.59 -18.86 -10.18
C SER A 255 0.81 -19.05 -8.89
N LEU A 256 0.31 -17.96 -8.30
CA LEU A 256 -0.57 -18.00 -7.13
C LEU A 256 -1.86 -18.77 -7.40
N HIS A 257 -2.49 -18.53 -8.55
CA HIS A 257 -3.69 -19.27 -8.97
C HIS A 257 -3.42 -20.78 -8.98
N THR A 258 -2.33 -21.20 -9.64
CA THR A 258 -1.92 -22.61 -9.69
C THR A 258 -1.62 -23.18 -8.31
N PHE A 259 -0.94 -22.40 -7.46
CA PHE A 259 -0.65 -22.79 -6.08
C PHE A 259 -1.91 -23.00 -5.24
N LEU A 260 -2.87 -22.10 -5.31
CA LEU A 260 -4.14 -22.18 -4.56
C LEU A 260 -5.00 -23.34 -5.02
N LEU A 261 -5.04 -23.64 -6.33
CA LEU A 261 -5.74 -24.83 -6.86
C LEU A 261 -5.17 -26.13 -6.29
N ASN A 262 -3.83 -26.22 -6.18
CA ASN A 262 -3.14 -27.42 -5.69
C ASN A 262 -3.12 -27.52 -4.17
N ASN A 263 -3.43 -26.43 -3.43
CA ASN A 263 -3.39 -26.34 -1.99
C ASN A 263 -4.71 -25.77 -1.44
N PRO A 264 -5.78 -26.56 -1.37
CA PRO A 264 -7.11 -26.08 -0.98
C PRO A 264 -7.19 -25.59 0.48
N ASN A 265 -6.19 -25.92 1.30
CA ASN A 265 -6.06 -25.39 2.66
C ASN A 265 -5.27 -24.09 2.77
N ALA A 266 -4.54 -23.70 1.71
CA ALA A 266 -3.96 -22.37 1.60
C ALA A 266 -5.05 -21.35 1.31
N PHE A 267 -4.75 -20.09 1.65
CA PHE A 267 -5.64 -18.97 1.41
C PHE A 267 -4.85 -17.74 0.93
N ALA A 268 -5.42 -16.94 0.05
CA ALA A 268 -4.86 -15.64 -0.25
C ALA A 268 -5.91 -14.53 -0.13
N ALA A 269 -5.53 -13.40 0.46
CA ALA A 269 -6.39 -12.22 0.57
C ALA A 269 -5.63 -10.97 0.11
N PHE A 270 -6.10 -10.37 -0.99
CA PHE A 270 -5.42 -9.28 -1.67
C PHE A 270 -6.30 -8.02 -1.73
N ASP A 271 -5.66 -6.86 -1.56
CA ASP A 271 -6.27 -5.54 -1.80
C ASP A 271 -5.77 -4.90 -3.10
N VAL A 272 -4.75 -5.50 -3.74
CA VAL A 272 -4.02 -4.93 -4.88
C VAL A 272 -3.71 -5.98 -5.93
N TYR A 273 -3.68 -5.58 -7.21
CA TYR A 273 -3.55 -6.49 -8.36
C TYR A 273 -2.55 -5.94 -9.38
N ALA A 274 -1.99 -6.85 -10.19
CA ALA A 274 -1.05 -6.48 -11.25
C ALA A 274 -1.68 -5.54 -12.29
N GLU A 275 -2.97 -5.75 -12.56
CA GLU A 275 -3.80 -4.87 -13.39
C GLU A 275 -5.02 -4.42 -12.58
N GLU A 276 -5.28 -3.12 -12.55
CA GLU A 276 -6.41 -2.52 -11.84
C GLU A 276 -7.19 -1.57 -12.78
N PRO A 277 -8.52 -1.69 -12.86
CA PRO A 277 -9.42 -2.55 -12.05
C PRO A 277 -9.38 -4.03 -12.44
N ALA A 278 -9.31 -4.91 -11.46
CA ALA A 278 -9.08 -6.35 -11.61
C ALA A 278 -10.40 -7.17 -11.78
N LEU A 279 -11.36 -6.68 -12.56
CA LEU A 279 -12.71 -7.25 -12.62
C LEU A 279 -12.76 -8.67 -13.23
N GLU A 280 -11.81 -9.01 -14.11
CA GLU A 280 -11.75 -10.31 -14.80
C GLU A 280 -10.59 -11.19 -14.30
N ASN A 281 -10.09 -10.93 -13.08
CA ASN A 281 -8.98 -11.68 -12.52
C ASN A 281 -9.42 -13.08 -12.09
N GLN A 282 -8.79 -14.12 -12.66
CA GLN A 282 -9.09 -15.53 -12.40
C GLN A 282 -8.97 -15.95 -10.93
N LEU A 283 -8.23 -15.23 -10.12
CA LEU A 283 -8.14 -15.48 -8.69
C LEU A 283 -9.51 -15.40 -7.98
N PHE A 284 -10.43 -14.56 -8.49
CA PHE A 284 -11.77 -14.44 -7.91
C PHE A 284 -12.67 -15.68 -8.13
N GLU A 285 -12.29 -16.58 -9.00
CA GLU A 285 -13.01 -17.85 -9.22
C GLU A 285 -12.68 -18.89 -8.12
N LEU A 286 -11.62 -18.65 -7.35
CA LEU A 286 -11.13 -19.62 -6.36
C LEU A 286 -11.83 -19.46 -5.00
N PRO A 287 -12.31 -20.55 -4.37
CA PRO A 287 -12.99 -20.50 -3.08
C PRO A 287 -12.06 -20.15 -1.91
N ASN A 288 -10.73 -20.22 -2.11
CA ASN A 288 -9.69 -19.90 -1.15
C ASN A 288 -8.93 -18.61 -1.51
N PHE A 289 -9.60 -17.73 -2.25
CA PHE A 289 -9.14 -16.37 -2.53
C PHE A 289 -10.19 -15.35 -2.10
N PHE A 290 -9.73 -14.23 -1.56
CA PHE A 290 -10.58 -13.08 -1.23
C PHE A 290 -9.92 -11.79 -1.70
N GLY A 291 -10.69 -10.90 -2.32
CA GLY A 291 -10.17 -9.65 -2.84
C GLY A 291 -10.98 -8.43 -2.43
N THR A 292 -10.26 -7.30 -2.30
CA THR A 292 -10.83 -5.96 -2.12
C THR A 292 -10.28 -5.01 -3.20
N SER A 293 -10.94 -3.88 -3.42
CA SER A 293 -10.71 -2.99 -4.56
C SER A 293 -9.74 -1.85 -4.23
N HIS A 294 -8.51 -2.18 -3.81
CA HIS A 294 -7.42 -1.24 -3.46
C HIS A 294 -7.90 -0.15 -2.50
N ARG A 295 -8.44 -0.58 -1.37
CA ARG A 295 -9.11 0.30 -0.40
C ARG A 295 -8.42 0.42 0.95
N SER A 296 -7.24 -0.16 1.13
CA SER A 296 -6.54 -0.19 2.41
C SER A 296 -6.32 1.18 3.06
N SER A 297 -6.19 2.23 2.24
CA SER A 297 -6.04 3.61 2.72
C SER A 297 -7.35 4.39 2.81
N LEU A 298 -8.49 3.82 2.36
CA LEU A 298 -9.78 4.50 2.24
C LEU A 298 -10.56 4.47 3.56
N THR A 299 -9.98 5.01 4.62
CA THR A 299 -10.65 5.37 5.87
C THR A 299 -10.72 6.88 6.00
N ASP A 300 -11.66 7.42 6.76
CA ASP A 300 -11.78 8.87 6.98
C ASP A 300 -10.48 9.45 7.55
N GLU A 301 -9.87 8.74 8.51
CA GLU A 301 -8.61 9.12 9.13
C GLU A 301 -7.43 9.02 8.14
N GLY A 302 -7.35 7.95 7.35
CA GLY A 302 -6.32 7.75 6.34
C GLY A 302 -6.38 8.81 5.24
N ILE A 303 -7.56 9.07 4.72
CA ILE A 303 -7.82 10.12 3.71
C ILE A 303 -7.40 11.49 4.26
N ARG A 304 -7.84 11.80 5.50
CA ARG A 304 -7.48 13.06 6.16
C ARG A 304 -5.97 13.19 6.38
N ALA A 305 -5.32 12.14 6.89
CA ALA A 305 -3.89 12.15 7.14
C ALA A 305 -3.08 12.35 5.86
N MET A 306 -3.40 11.62 4.78
CA MET A 306 -2.79 11.79 3.46
C MET A 306 -3.00 13.19 2.90
N GLY A 307 -4.22 13.75 3.06
CA GLY A 307 -4.55 15.09 2.57
C GLY A 307 -3.81 16.20 3.31
N LEU A 308 -3.75 16.12 4.63
CA LEU A 308 -3.01 17.09 5.44
C LEU A 308 -1.49 17.01 5.17
N ALA A 309 -0.95 15.80 4.98
CA ALA A 309 0.44 15.61 4.59
C ALA A 309 0.73 16.20 3.19
N ALA A 310 -0.19 16.05 2.23
CA ALA A 310 -0.07 16.67 0.91
C ALA A 310 -0.12 18.21 0.99
N ILE A 311 -0.96 18.78 1.84
CA ILE A 311 -1.00 20.24 2.08
C ILE A 311 0.32 20.72 2.72
N ALA A 312 0.84 19.99 3.70
CA ALA A 312 2.11 20.31 4.33
C ALA A 312 3.28 20.22 3.34
N GLY A 313 3.29 19.19 2.49
CA GLY A 313 4.34 18.94 1.50
C GLY A 313 4.46 20.02 0.42
N LEU A 314 3.46 20.91 0.24
CA LEU A 314 3.59 22.06 -0.65
C LEU A 314 4.65 23.07 -0.17
N ASP A 315 4.99 23.08 1.13
CA ASP A 315 6.02 23.94 1.72
C ASP A 315 7.16 23.13 2.34
N ASP A 316 6.85 21.98 2.95
CA ASP A 316 7.84 21.03 3.47
C ASP A 316 8.17 20.00 2.39
N ASN A 317 9.06 20.38 1.47
CA ASN A 317 9.43 19.62 0.30
C ASN A 317 10.95 19.69 0.06
N LYS A 318 11.46 18.75 -0.71
CA LYS A 318 12.88 18.65 -1.05
C LYS A 318 13.10 18.11 -2.46
N ILE A 319 14.26 18.45 -3.04
CA ILE A 319 14.77 17.71 -4.21
C ILE A 319 15.16 16.30 -3.70
N LEU A 320 14.67 15.27 -4.34
CA LEU A 320 15.09 13.91 -4.03
C LEU A 320 16.54 13.72 -4.50
N THR A 321 17.41 13.43 -3.58
CA THR A 321 18.84 13.13 -3.84
C THR A 321 19.01 11.68 -4.25
#